data_fc75b621562a37ce2cfb455408b02e1f
#
_entry.id   fc75b621562a37ce2cfb455408b02e1f
#
_cell.length_a   1.000
_cell.length_b   1.000
_cell.length_c   1.000
_cell.angle_alpha   90.00
_cell.angle_beta   90.00
_cell.angle_gamma   90.00
#
_symmetry.space_group_name_H-M   'P 1'
#
loop_
_entity.id
_entity.type
_entity.pdbx_description
1 polymer ?
#
loop_
_entity_poly.entity_id
_entity_poly.type
_entity_poly.pdbx_seq_one_letter_code
_entity_poly.pdbx_strand_id
1 'polypeptide(L)'
;KANELIVENNGKLIIGHKNAEAKIPNEIEIFADKIIYDKEKKLLTADGNVLAFDIIRNINLKSDQVTFDQNKNELITKQNTQFLIKDEITILSSNVIFNRNNKTISSDDKTIIEDTLLNKIILANFVYFDDSYTIRAKEINITDKDDHNYLLDEGFLDFRKNKVVGKDISIFLKKDSFGNINNDPRLKGNTIKHENKITKISKGIFTSCNSKNDDCPPWSIKSKEIIHDKEKREIHYKNAWLRLYNFPVLYFPKFFHPDPTVDRKSGFLKPTFSNSKKLGSSFTQPYFHVISNNKDLTLTPRFFSENDYLLQTEYREENKNSSHIIDFSINEDDNNSNGRKTHLFSNSNIKVDTKLFEESELDIRIEKVSNDSYINDYSLSSTSPIVENKTILENEIKFSGLNEDLALDLSFEIFETLNRPNNDRYEIIYPNYSINKQIEIKDNFFSYVDLTSSGTQRTYSTNIYELTQVNDLLFSTDNFFNKLGFKNKFSTLIKNVNTNGKNSSKLKNSNQSEILSLAVY
;
A
#
# COMPACT_ATOMS: atom_id res chain seq x y z
N LYS A 1 38.15 -42.47 24.52
CA LYS A 1 38.93 -43.02 23.39
C LYS A 1 39.70 -41.90 22.75
N ALA A 2 40.87 -42.20 22.19
CA ALA A 2 41.66 -41.26 21.38
C ALA A 2 42.68 -42.04 20.56
N ASN A 3 43.25 -41.40 19.50
CA ASN A 3 44.30 -42.02 18.71
C ASN A 3 45.64 -42.11 19.52
N GLU A 4 45.88 -41.13 20.40
CA GLU A 4 47.01 -41.11 21.32
C GLU A 4 46.50 -40.87 22.74
N LEU A 5 46.89 -41.74 23.69
CA LEU A 5 46.44 -41.65 25.08
C LEU A 5 47.67 -41.60 26.01
N ILE A 6 47.73 -40.56 26.81
CA ILE A 6 48.80 -40.35 27.82
C ILE A 6 48.17 -40.43 29.20
N VAL A 7 48.76 -41.20 30.09
CA VAL A 7 48.29 -41.34 31.46
C VAL A 7 49.40 -40.87 32.41
N GLU A 8 49.13 -39.84 33.19
CA GLU A 8 50.08 -39.20 34.10
C GLU A 8 49.62 -39.28 35.57
N ASN A 9 50.50 -38.93 36.49
CA ASN A 9 50.24 -38.83 37.92
C ASN A 9 49.57 -40.10 38.49
N ASN A 10 50.21 -41.26 38.24
CA ASN A 10 49.72 -42.57 38.70
C ASN A 10 48.24 -42.86 38.30
N GLY A 11 47.86 -42.45 37.09
CA GLY A 11 46.53 -42.71 36.58
C GLY A 11 45.46 -41.69 36.98
N LYS A 12 45.83 -40.59 37.62
CA LYS A 12 44.92 -39.51 38.03
C LYS A 12 44.60 -38.55 36.91
N LEU A 13 45.54 -38.34 35.95
CA LEU A 13 45.35 -37.49 34.80
C LEU A 13 45.38 -38.33 33.51
N ILE A 14 44.35 -38.20 32.71
CA ILE A 14 44.22 -38.88 31.41
C ILE A 14 44.14 -37.80 30.32
N ILE A 15 45.05 -37.89 29.36
CA ILE A 15 45.11 -36.97 28.22
C ILE A 15 44.91 -37.76 26.93
N GLY A 16 43.90 -37.43 26.18
CA GLY A 16 43.63 -37.97 24.83
C GLY A 16 43.94 -36.91 23.76
N HIS A 17 44.72 -37.29 22.76
CA HIS A 17 45.03 -36.44 21.60
C HIS A 17 44.53 -37.09 20.31
N LYS A 18 44.16 -36.25 19.32
CA LYS A 18 43.72 -36.62 18.00
C LYS A 18 42.43 -37.48 18.02
N ASN A 19 41.30 -36.84 17.67
CA ASN A 19 39.96 -37.44 17.70
C ASN A 19 39.62 -38.01 19.10
N ALA A 20 39.82 -37.22 20.13
CA ALA A 20 39.52 -37.63 21.48
C ALA A 20 38.00 -37.65 21.72
N GLU A 21 37.54 -38.71 22.38
CA GLU A 21 36.15 -38.96 22.69
C GLU A 21 36.01 -39.32 24.18
N ALA A 22 35.08 -38.62 24.87
CA ALA A 22 34.65 -38.91 26.22
C ALA A 22 33.14 -39.12 26.24
N LYS A 23 32.68 -40.21 26.87
CA LYS A 23 31.26 -40.59 26.95
C LYS A 23 30.84 -40.92 28.36
N ILE A 24 29.68 -40.42 28.77
CA ILE A 24 28.85 -40.98 29.82
C ILE A 24 27.72 -41.68 29.10
N PRO A 25 27.62 -43.03 29.21
CA PRO A 25 26.66 -43.81 28.44
C PRO A 25 25.23 -43.29 28.59
N ASN A 26 24.53 -43.09 27.47
CA ASN A 26 23.14 -42.61 27.35
C ASN A 26 22.89 -41.20 27.95
N GLU A 27 23.93 -40.41 28.25
CA GLU A 27 23.77 -39.06 28.80
C GLU A 27 24.45 -38.00 27.97
N ILE A 28 25.79 -38.04 27.88
CA ILE A 28 26.58 -37.02 27.20
C ILE A 28 27.76 -37.65 26.45
N GLU A 29 28.02 -37.12 25.26
CA GLU A 29 29.16 -37.45 24.44
C GLU A 29 29.91 -36.16 24.10
N ILE A 30 31.25 -36.20 24.26
CA ILE A 30 32.12 -35.04 23.96
C ILE A 30 33.24 -35.51 23.03
N PHE A 31 33.40 -34.82 21.90
CA PHE A 31 34.43 -35.03 20.89
C PHE A 31 35.27 -33.77 20.79
N ALA A 32 36.61 -33.91 20.68
CA ALA A 32 37.51 -32.77 20.53
C ALA A 32 38.87 -33.22 19.95
N ASP A 33 39.69 -32.26 19.55
CA ASP A 33 41.07 -32.57 19.15
C ASP A 33 41.91 -33.04 20.33
N LYS A 34 41.66 -32.49 21.53
CA LYS A 34 42.33 -32.88 22.78
C LYS A 34 41.34 -32.91 23.94
N ILE A 35 41.41 -33.92 24.77
CA ILE A 35 40.62 -34.02 25.99
C ILE A 35 41.59 -34.34 27.17
N ILE A 36 41.47 -33.60 28.26
CA ILE A 36 42.18 -33.80 29.52
C ILE A 36 41.14 -34.10 30.58
N TYR A 37 41.28 -35.21 31.26
CA TYR A 37 40.41 -35.62 32.36
C TYR A 37 41.19 -35.77 33.67
N ASP A 38 40.89 -34.92 34.66
CA ASP A 38 41.39 -34.98 36.02
C ASP A 38 40.41 -35.80 36.90
N LYS A 39 40.78 -37.02 37.28
CA LYS A 39 39.91 -37.93 38.05
C LYS A 39 39.66 -37.47 39.49
N GLU A 40 40.65 -36.76 40.11
CA GLU A 40 40.50 -36.29 41.48
C GLU A 40 39.52 -35.11 41.55
N LYS A 41 39.64 -34.21 40.62
CA LYS A 41 38.73 -33.05 40.52
C LYS A 41 37.41 -33.41 39.81
N LYS A 42 37.36 -34.54 39.13
CA LYS A 42 36.27 -34.91 38.22
C LYS A 42 35.99 -33.84 37.16
N LEU A 43 37.04 -33.29 36.61
CA LEU A 43 37.00 -32.21 35.66
C LEU A 43 37.53 -32.69 34.32
N LEU A 44 36.71 -32.50 33.26
CA LEU A 44 37.11 -32.79 31.90
C LEU A 44 37.22 -31.48 31.14
N THR A 45 38.38 -31.25 30.50
CA THR A 45 38.59 -30.12 29.59
C THR A 45 38.81 -30.63 28.18
N ALA A 46 38.01 -30.14 27.23
CA ALA A 46 38.08 -30.46 25.83
C ALA A 46 38.51 -29.19 25.05
N ASP A 47 39.50 -29.32 24.19
CA ASP A 47 40.07 -28.24 23.40
C ASP A 47 40.11 -28.58 21.92
N GLY A 48 39.78 -27.64 21.08
CA GLY A 48 39.82 -27.68 19.62
C GLY A 48 38.63 -28.43 19.02
N ASN A 49 37.85 -27.77 18.17
CA ASN A 49 36.70 -28.34 17.43
C ASN A 49 35.76 -29.16 18.31
N VAL A 50 35.44 -28.65 19.50
CA VAL A 50 34.65 -29.40 20.48
C VAL A 50 33.20 -29.51 20.00
N LEU A 51 32.72 -30.79 19.98
CA LEU A 51 31.32 -31.15 19.77
C LEU A 51 30.83 -31.90 21.01
N ALA A 52 29.77 -31.43 21.64
CA ALA A 52 29.15 -32.11 22.76
C ALA A 52 27.66 -32.36 22.51
N PHE A 53 27.18 -33.55 22.86
CA PHE A 53 25.82 -33.97 22.64
C PHE A 53 25.19 -34.36 23.97
N ASP A 54 24.21 -33.63 24.47
CA ASP A 54 23.33 -34.05 25.55
C ASP A 54 22.17 -34.87 24.97
N ILE A 55 22.28 -36.16 25.04
CA ILE A 55 21.33 -37.14 24.43
C ILE A 55 19.96 -37.03 25.08
N ILE A 56 19.92 -36.84 26.42
CA ILE A 56 18.67 -36.79 27.19
C ILE A 56 17.82 -35.58 26.79
N ARG A 57 18.47 -34.44 26.52
CA ARG A 57 17.79 -33.15 26.25
C ARG A 57 17.71 -32.81 24.79
N ASN A 58 18.35 -33.60 23.93
CA ASN A 58 18.54 -33.27 22.51
C ASN A 58 19.13 -31.87 22.33
N ILE A 59 20.28 -31.66 22.99
CA ILE A 59 21.05 -30.41 22.89
C ILE A 59 22.40 -30.68 22.27
N ASN A 60 22.70 -30.07 21.15
CA ASN A 60 23.97 -30.15 20.47
C ASN A 60 24.77 -28.87 20.74
N LEU A 61 26.01 -28.98 21.13
CA LEU A 61 26.90 -27.89 21.44
C LEU A 61 28.15 -27.96 20.56
N LYS A 62 28.55 -26.83 19.98
CA LYS A 62 29.81 -26.67 19.28
C LYS A 62 30.56 -25.47 19.88
N SER A 63 31.85 -25.66 20.23
CA SER A 63 32.66 -24.59 20.82
C SER A 63 34.15 -24.84 20.57
N ASP A 64 34.97 -23.82 20.82
CA ASP A 64 36.42 -23.96 20.72
C ASP A 64 37.00 -24.69 21.95
N GLN A 65 36.43 -24.43 23.15
CA GLN A 65 36.83 -25.05 24.40
C GLN A 65 35.61 -25.30 25.27
N VAL A 66 35.56 -26.52 25.89
CA VAL A 66 34.52 -26.91 26.85
C VAL A 66 35.14 -27.52 28.07
N THR A 67 34.72 -27.08 29.26
CA THR A 67 35.07 -27.67 30.53
C THR A 67 33.81 -28.28 31.13
N PHE A 68 33.82 -29.59 31.41
CA PHE A 68 32.74 -30.31 32.06
C PHE A 68 33.12 -30.66 33.51
N ASP A 69 32.43 -30.04 34.46
CA ASP A 69 32.54 -30.33 35.89
C ASP A 69 31.48 -31.36 36.27
N GLN A 70 31.91 -32.61 36.51
CA GLN A 70 31.00 -33.71 36.85
C GLN A 70 30.36 -33.55 38.23
N ASN A 71 31.03 -32.87 39.19
CA ASN A 71 30.47 -32.67 40.54
C ASN A 71 29.29 -31.70 40.49
N LYS A 72 29.38 -30.67 39.67
CA LYS A 72 28.34 -29.65 39.48
C LYS A 72 27.36 -30.03 38.37
N ASN A 73 27.74 -30.98 37.53
CA ASN A 73 27.04 -31.34 36.29
C ASN A 73 26.83 -30.13 35.35
N GLU A 74 27.93 -29.39 35.15
CA GLU A 74 27.96 -28.13 34.35
C GLU A 74 28.97 -28.24 33.21
N LEU A 75 28.55 -27.79 32.03
CA LEU A 75 29.46 -27.48 30.92
C LEU A 75 29.68 -25.97 30.85
N ILE A 76 30.92 -25.57 30.85
CA ILE A 76 31.34 -24.17 30.70
C ILE A 76 32.12 -24.06 29.39
N THR A 77 31.65 -23.22 28.50
CA THR A 77 32.31 -22.98 27.21
C THR A 77 33.15 -21.70 27.28
N LYS A 78 34.16 -21.61 26.42
CA LYS A 78 34.91 -20.39 26.20
C LYS A 78 34.88 -20.02 24.71
N GLN A 79 34.89 -18.71 24.43
CA GLN A 79 34.86 -18.15 23.08
C GLN A 79 33.57 -18.52 22.35
N ASN A 80 33.62 -18.59 21.01
CA ASN A 80 32.44 -18.81 20.17
C ASN A 80 31.77 -20.15 20.46
N THR A 81 30.51 -20.09 20.79
CA THR A 81 29.73 -21.26 21.16
C THR A 81 28.39 -21.24 20.44
N GLN A 82 28.04 -22.36 19.85
CA GLN A 82 26.75 -22.60 19.22
C GLN A 82 26.03 -23.72 19.95
N PHE A 83 24.79 -23.47 20.36
CA PHE A 83 23.84 -24.48 20.81
C PHE A 83 22.77 -24.67 19.76
N LEU A 84 22.44 -25.91 19.46
CA LEU A 84 21.25 -26.31 18.73
C LEU A 84 20.36 -27.12 19.68
N ILE A 85 19.19 -26.55 20.00
CA ILE A 85 18.27 -27.08 20.99
C ILE A 85 17.10 -27.74 20.25
N LYS A 86 16.95 -29.05 20.35
CA LYS A 86 15.84 -29.86 19.78
C LYS A 86 15.61 -29.59 18.28
N ASP A 87 16.66 -29.25 17.55
CA ASP A 87 16.65 -28.87 16.13
C ASP A 87 15.74 -27.66 15.78
N GLU A 88 15.33 -26.86 16.77
CA GLU A 88 14.38 -25.75 16.60
C GLU A 88 14.99 -24.37 16.90
N ILE A 89 15.90 -24.30 17.89
CA ILE A 89 16.45 -23.02 18.34
C ILE A 89 17.98 -23.07 18.25
N THR A 90 18.56 -22.13 17.51
CA THR A 90 20.00 -21.92 17.46
C THR A 90 20.39 -20.75 18.35
N ILE A 91 21.32 -20.95 19.31
CA ILE A 91 21.89 -19.92 20.17
C ILE A 91 23.36 -19.79 19.83
N LEU A 92 23.77 -18.59 19.39
CA LEU A 92 25.17 -18.23 19.14
C LEU A 92 25.61 -17.23 20.20
N SER A 93 26.57 -17.64 21.04
CA SER A 93 27.02 -16.84 22.19
C SER A 93 28.50 -17.05 22.48
N SER A 94 29.00 -16.48 23.57
CA SER A 94 30.33 -16.74 24.12
C SER A 94 30.21 -16.99 25.62
N ASN A 95 31.22 -17.69 26.20
CA ASN A 95 31.32 -17.89 27.64
C ASN A 95 30.03 -18.41 28.29
N VAL A 96 29.47 -19.49 27.74
CA VAL A 96 28.16 -20.01 28.13
C VAL A 96 28.31 -21.04 29.23
N ILE A 97 27.42 -20.98 30.21
CA ILE A 97 27.27 -21.99 31.28
C ILE A 97 26.00 -22.79 30.99
N PHE A 98 26.17 -24.08 30.75
CA PHE A 98 25.08 -25.04 30.67
C PHE A 98 25.02 -25.87 31.94
N ASN A 99 24.10 -25.51 32.86
CA ASN A 99 23.84 -26.28 34.09
C ASN A 99 22.79 -27.33 33.82
N ARG A 100 23.23 -28.61 33.80
CA ARG A 100 22.38 -29.74 33.48
C ARG A 100 21.41 -30.10 34.61
N ASN A 101 21.77 -29.80 35.88
CA ASN A 101 20.89 -30.04 37.03
C ASN A 101 19.72 -29.06 37.04
N ASN A 102 19.99 -27.79 36.83
CA ASN A 102 18.99 -26.72 36.78
C ASN A 102 18.31 -26.64 35.42
N LYS A 103 18.82 -27.35 34.41
CA LYS A 103 18.35 -27.33 33.01
C LYS A 103 18.35 -25.93 32.43
N THR A 104 19.44 -25.18 32.66
CA THR A 104 19.59 -23.80 32.21
C THR A 104 20.82 -23.61 31.35
N ILE A 105 20.70 -22.76 30.32
CA ILE A 105 21.82 -22.26 29.53
C ILE A 105 21.88 -20.75 29.73
N SER A 106 23.01 -20.19 30.11
CA SER A 106 23.15 -18.77 30.41
C SER A 106 24.47 -18.19 29.94
N SER A 107 24.45 -16.92 29.58
CA SER A 107 25.65 -16.12 29.35
C SER A 107 25.32 -14.64 29.59
N ASP A 108 26.35 -13.89 30.02
CA ASP A 108 26.27 -12.43 30.12
C ASP A 108 26.64 -11.73 28.80
N ASP A 109 27.24 -12.44 27.87
CA ASP A 109 27.72 -11.90 26.61
C ASP A 109 26.57 -11.68 25.60
N LYS A 110 26.88 -10.84 24.58
CA LYS A 110 25.98 -10.63 23.47
C LYS A 110 25.70 -11.94 22.74
N THR A 111 24.44 -12.25 22.60
CA THR A 111 23.94 -13.53 22.06
C THR A 111 23.00 -13.29 20.90
N ILE A 112 23.09 -14.12 19.88
CA ILE A 112 22.16 -14.16 18.75
C ILE A 112 21.36 -15.45 18.84
N ILE A 113 20.04 -15.33 18.73
CA ILE A 113 19.14 -16.47 18.70
C ILE A 113 18.37 -16.44 17.38
N GLU A 114 18.29 -17.58 16.74
CA GLU A 114 17.49 -17.79 15.54
C GLU A 114 16.49 -18.91 15.81
N ASP A 115 15.22 -18.62 15.51
CA ASP A 115 14.13 -19.59 15.66
C ASP A 115 13.60 -20.08 14.31
N THR A 116 12.75 -21.10 14.33
CA THR A 116 12.11 -21.65 13.12
C THR A 116 11.15 -20.69 12.43
N LEU A 117 10.76 -19.58 13.07
CA LEU A 117 9.90 -18.54 12.51
C LEU A 117 10.70 -17.46 11.77
N LEU A 118 12.02 -17.64 11.63
CA LEU A 118 12.96 -16.70 11.00
C LEU A 118 13.09 -15.35 11.74
N ASN A 119 12.75 -15.32 13.02
CA ASN A 119 13.03 -14.14 13.84
C ASN A 119 14.51 -14.15 14.24
N LYS A 120 15.16 -13.01 14.09
CA LYS A 120 16.50 -12.78 14.59
C LYS A 120 16.43 -12.01 15.90
N ILE A 121 16.88 -12.64 16.99
CA ILE A 121 16.84 -12.05 18.31
C ILE A 121 18.28 -11.80 18.76
N ILE A 122 18.62 -10.59 19.10
CA ILE A 122 19.89 -10.20 19.68
C ILE A 122 19.63 -9.79 21.12
N LEU A 123 20.36 -10.33 22.08
CA LEU A 123 20.16 -10.07 23.49
C LEU A 123 21.46 -10.18 24.28
N ALA A 124 21.43 -9.77 25.54
CA ALA A 124 22.54 -9.94 26.49
C ALA A 124 22.00 -10.42 27.84
N ASN A 125 22.90 -10.91 28.73
CA ASN A 125 22.53 -11.38 30.07
C ASN A 125 21.31 -12.32 30.06
N PHE A 126 21.41 -13.43 29.33
CA PHE A 126 20.27 -14.34 29.18
C PHE A 126 20.37 -15.58 30.06
N VAL A 127 19.20 -16.11 30.39
CA VAL A 127 19.02 -17.45 30.94
C VAL A 127 17.90 -18.14 30.16
N TYR A 128 18.26 -19.22 29.48
CA TYR A 128 17.30 -20.14 28.84
C TYR A 128 16.93 -21.26 29.82
N PHE A 129 15.65 -21.59 29.89
CA PHE A 129 15.09 -22.68 30.72
C PHE A 129 14.54 -23.77 29.81
N ASP A 130 15.21 -24.94 29.80
CA ASP A 130 14.88 -26.04 28.89
C ASP A 130 13.50 -26.63 29.16
N ASP A 131 13.08 -26.78 30.44
CA ASP A 131 11.78 -27.35 30.80
C ASP A 131 10.60 -26.54 30.26
N SER A 132 10.72 -25.21 30.23
CA SER A 132 9.65 -24.31 29.83
C SER A 132 9.82 -23.76 28.42
N TYR A 133 10.97 -23.95 27.76
CA TYR A 133 11.34 -23.35 26.48
C TYR A 133 11.26 -21.80 26.50
N THR A 134 11.76 -21.26 27.60
CA THR A 134 11.67 -19.80 27.81
C THR A 134 13.03 -19.18 28.01
N ILE A 135 13.14 -17.91 27.61
CA ILE A 135 14.33 -17.09 27.84
C ILE A 135 13.93 -15.87 28.66
N ARG A 136 14.73 -15.59 29.68
CA ARG A 136 14.75 -14.27 30.32
C ARG A 136 16.05 -13.59 29.91
N ALA A 137 15.96 -12.33 29.45
CA ALA A 137 17.14 -11.59 29.00
C ALA A 137 16.98 -10.10 29.19
N LYS A 138 18.10 -9.37 29.02
CA LYS A 138 18.18 -7.92 28.96
C LYS A 138 18.62 -7.49 27.54
N GLU A 139 18.45 -6.19 27.24
CA GLU A 139 18.89 -5.57 25.99
C GLU A 139 18.40 -6.34 24.75
N ILE A 140 17.11 -6.67 24.73
CA ILE A 140 16.53 -7.53 23.70
C ILE A 140 16.20 -6.69 22.46
N ASN A 141 16.71 -7.12 21.32
CA ASN A 141 16.39 -6.59 20.01
C ASN A 141 15.84 -7.74 19.13
N ILE A 142 14.57 -7.66 18.77
CA ILE A 142 13.90 -8.63 17.90
C ILE A 142 13.63 -7.97 16.55
N THR A 143 14.13 -8.57 15.49
CA THR A 143 13.76 -8.20 14.11
C THR A 143 12.86 -9.29 13.56
N ASP A 144 11.62 -8.92 13.18
CA ASP A 144 10.67 -9.87 12.60
C ASP A 144 10.86 -9.96 11.06
N LYS A 145 10.14 -10.89 10.45
CA LYS A 145 10.19 -11.15 9.01
C LYS A 145 9.75 -9.96 8.13
N ASP A 146 9.04 -9.01 8.71
CA ASP A 146 8.52 -7.82 8.03
C ASP A 146 9.46 -6.61 8.23
N ASP A 147 10.70 -6.81 8.73
CA ASP A 147 11.71 -5.80 9.07
C ASP A 147 11.27 -4.81 10.16
N HIS A 148 10.33 -5.20 11.02
CA HIS A 148 10.00 -4.43 12.21
C HIS A 148 11.00 -4.74 13.32
N ASN A 149 11.41 -3.70 14.05
CA ASN A 149 12.40 -3.81 15.10
C ASN A 149 11.79 -3.50 16.47
N TYR A 150 11.94 -4.44 17.41
CA TYR A 150 11.40 -4.36 18.78
C TYR A 150 12.56 -4.33 19.76
N LEU A 151 12.74 -3.22 20.48
CA LEU A 151 13.76 -3.04 21.51
C LEU A 151 13.10 -3.11 22.88
N LEU A 152 13.61 -3.96 23.78
CA LEU A 152 13.16 -4.09 25.16
C LEU A 152 14.34 -4.08 26.11
N ASP A 153 14.24 -3.36 27.23
CA ASP A 153 15.30 -3.35 28.24
C ASP A 153 15.41 -4.69 28.97
N GLU A 154 14.29 -5.27 29.34
CA GLU A 154 14.21 -6.59 29.98
C GLU A 154 12.97 -7.32 29.47
N GLY A 155 13.09 -8.62 29.20
CA GLY A 155 11.98 -9.39 28.70
C GLY A 155 12.06 -10.89 28.98
N PHE A 156 10.92 -11.51 28.76
CA PHE A 156 10.69 -12.94 28.84
C PHE A 156 10.06 -13.41 27.53
N LEU A 157 10.69 -14.39 26.89
CA LEU A 157 10.25 -14.98 25.64
C LEU A 157 9.86 -16.44 25.86
N ASP A 158 8.69 -16.86 25.40
CA ASP A 158 8.20 -18.24 25.42
C ASP A 158 8.02 -18.70 23.97
N PHE A 159 8.93 -19.56 23.52
CA PHE A 159 8.94 -20.05 22.13
C PHE A 159 7.81 -21.03 21.83
N ARG A 160 7.29 -21.77 22.82
CA ARG A 160 6.14 -22.69 22.63
C ARG A 160 4.84 -21.94 22.38
N LYS A 161 4.65 -20.81 23.09
CA LYS A 161 3.41 -20.03 23.05
C LYS A 161 3.50 -18.83 22.13
N ASN A 162 4.64 -18.62 21.45
CA ASN A 162 4.93 -17.42 20.72
C ASN A 162 4.56 -16.15 21.52
N LYS A 163 5.10 -16.08 22.75
CA LYS A 163 4.76 -15.03 23.70
C LYS A 163 5.98 -14.25 24.12
N VAL A 164 5.84 -12.92 24.10
CA VAL A 164 6.85 -11.98 24.57
C VAL A 164 6.23 -11.08 25.63
N VAL A 165 6.87 -10.96 26.76
CA VAL A 165 6.52 -10.00 27.82
C VAL A 165 7.77 -9.22 28.17
N GLY A 166 7.68 -7.90 28.22
CA GLY A 166 8.85 -7.09 28.53
C GLY A 166 8.50 -5.69 29.02
N LYS A 167 9.56 -4.96 29.41
CA LYS A 167 9.51 -3.57 29.90
C LYS A 167 10.25 -2.64 28.96
N ASP A 168 9.84 -1.37 29.01
CA ASP A 168 10.47 -0.25 28.31
C ASP A 168 10.66 -0.53 26.81
N ILE A 169 9.51 -0.79 26.17
CA ILE A 169 9.45 -1.19 24.76
C ILE A 169 9.57 0.03 23.84
N SER A 170 10.41 -0.10 22.82
CA SER A 170 10.43 0.75 21.63
C SER A 170 10.26 -0.13 20.38
N ILE A 171 9.25 0.16 19.56
CA ILE A 171 8.97 -0.54 18.31
C ILE A 171 9.18 0.44 17.16
N PHE A 172 10.00 0.06 16.20
CA PHE A 172 10.21 0.76 14.94
C PHE A 172 9.60 -0.07 13.82
N LEU A 173 8.56 0.46 13.21
CA LEU A 173 7.92 -0.18 12.06
C LEU A 173 8.69 0.19 10.79
N LYS A 174 8.55 -0.59 9.73
CA LYS A 174 9.20 -0.34 8.45
C LYS A 174 8.82 1.05 7.91
N LYS A 175 9.80 1.84 7.43
CA LYS A 175 9.63 3.27 7.10
C LYS A 175 8.54 3.57 6.10
N ASP A 176 8.34 2.78 5.08
CA ASP A 176 7.36 2.96 4.02
C ASP A 176 5.97 2.37 4.33
N SER A 177 5.79 1.81 5.54
CA SER A 177 4.55 1.13 5.96
C SER A 177 3.30 2.01 5.94
N PHE A 178 3.42 3.34 5.92
CA PHE A 178 2.30 4.30 5.87
C PHE A 178 2.21 5.04 4.51
N GLY A 179 2.66 4.41 3.43
CA GLY A 179 2.54 4.97 2.08
C GLY A 179 3.40 6.19 1.78
N ASN A 180 4.25 6.63 2.71
CA ASN A 180 5.18 7.73 2.53
C ASN A 180 6.54 7.37 3.13
N ILE A 181 7.56 7.31 2.29
CA ILE A 181 8.95 6.97 2.67
C ILE A 181 9.56 7.91 3.71
N ASN A 182 8.99 9.12 3.86
CA ASN A 182 9.39 10.08 4.87
C ASN A 182 8.77 9.83 6.25
N ASN A 183 7.84 8.88 6.37
CA ASN A 183 7.27 8.49 7.65
C ASN A 183 8.24 7.59 8.41
N ASP A 184 8.29 7.78 9.73
CA ASP A 184 9.08 6.98 10.68
C ASP A 184 8.16 6.48 11.81
N PRO A 185 7.29 5.49 11.51
CA PRO A 185 6.27 5.03 12.44
C PRO A 185 6.90 4.26 13.60
N ARG A 186 6.65 4.74 14.81
CA ARG A 186 7.22 4.17 16.03
C ARG A 186 6.25 4.22 17.20
N LEU A 187 6.40 3.22 18.07
CA LEU A 187 5.68 3.09 19.32
C LEU A 187 6.67 3.00 20.48
N LYS A 188 6.39 3.68 21.58
CA LYS A 188 7.10 3.49 22.86
C LYS A 188 6.09 3.18 23.95
N GLY A 189 6.45 2.36 24.92
CA GLY A 189 5.56 2.03 26.03
C GLY A 189 6.27 1.39 27.21
N ASN A 190 5.61 1.36 28.38
CA ASN A 190 6.22 0.82 29.60
C ASN A 190 6.29 -0.69 29.61
N THR A 191 5.26 -1.38 29.12
CA THR A 191 5.24 -2.84 29.06
C THR A 191 4.63 -3.33 27.77
N ILE A 192 5.13 -4.45 27.30
CA ILE A 192 4.57 -5.19 26.17
C ILE A 192 4.14 -6.58 26.62
N LYS A 193 3.02 -7.04 26.08
CA LYS A 193 2.61 -8.44 26.06
C LYS A 193 2.22 -8.78 24.62
N HIS A 194 3.02 -9.58 23.96
CA HIS A 194 2.71 -10.19 22.68
C HIS A 194 2.33 -11.66 22.93
N GLU A 195 1.24 -12.12 22.36
CA GLU A 195 0.79 -13.51 22.43
C GLU A 195 0.02 -13.84 21.15
N ASN A 196 0.49 -14.82 20.40
CA ASN A 196 -0.02 -15.19 19.07
C ASN A 196 0.03 -13.98 18.09
N LYS A 197 -1.13 -13.43 17.71
CA LYS A 197 -1.27 -12.32 16.78
C LYS A 197 -1.64 -10.98 17.43
N ILE A 198 -1.71 -10.95 18.76
CA ILE A 198 -2.14 -9.77 19.52
C ILE A 198 -0.97 -9.22 20.33
N THR A 199 -0.65 -7.94 20.11
CA THR A 199 0.32 -7.18 20.89
C THR A 199 -0.38 -6.13 21.71
N LYS A 200 -0.18 -6.14 23.04
CA LYS A 200 -0.71 -5.12 23.98
C LYS A 200 0.44 -4.35 24.59
N ILE A 201 0.35 -3.03 24.51
CA ILE A 201 1.34 -2.11 25.05
C ILE A 201 0.65 -1.20 26.06
N SER A 202 1.17 -1.12 27.28
CA SER A 202 0.65 -0.22 28.31
C SER A 202 1.36 1.12 28.30
N LYS A 203 0.60 2.19 28.56
CA LYS A 203 1.09 3.58 28.58
C LYS A 203 1.88 3.91 27.31
N GLY A 204 1.29 3.55 26.17
CA GLY A 204 1.94 3.67 24.87
C GLY A 204 1.85 5.07 24.26
N ILE A 205 2.84 5.42 23.47
CA ILE A 205 2.87 6.61 22.61
C ILE A 205 3.18 6.16 21.20
N PHE A 206 2.35 6.55 20.25
CA PHE A 206 2.53 6.32 18.82
C PHE A 206 2.75 7.63 18.09
N THR A 207 3.64 7.62 17.10
CA THR A 207 3.81 8.68 16.09
C THR A 207 4.34 8.09 14.79
N SER A 208 4.04 8.72 13.65
CA SER A 208 4.67 8.42 12.36
C SER A 208 5.55 9.57 11.85
N CYS A 209 5.73 10.63 12.63
CA CYS A 209 6.54 11.77 12.24
C CYS A 209 8.01 11.38 12.06
N ASN A 210 8.61 11.81 10.95
CA ASN A 210 10.06 11.74 10.78
C ASN A 210 10.70 12.80 11.68
N SER A 211 11.40 12.34 12.71
CA SER A 211 12.22 13.20 13.57
C SER A 211 13.68 12.87 13.32
N LYS A 212 14.39 13.77 12.66
CA LYS A 212 15.84 13.64 12.43
C LYS A 212 16.66 13.78 13.72
N ASN A 213 16.07 14.36 14.76
CA ASN A 213 16.62 14.49 16.12
C ASN A 213 15.58 13.91 17.07
N ASP A 214 15.98 13.37 18.21
CA ASP A 214 15.09 12.82 19.26
C ASP A 214 14.11 13.84 19.88
N ASP A 215 13.89 14.94 19.19
CA ASP A 215 12.99 16.01 19.59
C ASP A 215 11.52 15.59 19.51
N CYS A 216 10.69 16.28 20.27
CA CYS A 216 9.28 16.11 20.36
C CYS A 216 8.60 16.05 18.99
N PRO A 217 7.92 14.93 18.62
CA PRO A 217 7.25 14.84 17.33
C PRO A 217 6.14 15.89 17.22
N PRO A 218 5.92 16.50 16.04
CA PRO A 218 4.84 17.45 15.82
C PRO A 218 3.47 16.94 16.25
N TRP A 219 3.22 15.63 16.13
CA TRP A 219 2.04 15.00 16.68
C TRP A 219 2.35 13.61 17.25
N SER A 220 1.58 13.21 18.26
CA SER A 220 1.63 11.88 18.84
C SER A 220 0.27 11.48 19.43
N ILE A 221 0.03 10.18 19.52
CA ILE A 221 -1.12 9.61 20.23
C ILE A 221 -0.61 8.94 21.50
N LYS A 222 -0.91 9.52 22.66
CA LYS A 222 -0.60 8.93 23.96
C LYS A 222 -1.82 8.18 24.48
N SER A 223 -1.68 6.92 24.84
CA SER A 223 -2.79 6.05 25.24
C SER A 223 -2.46 5.27 26.51
N LYS A 224 -3.49 4.94 27.30
CA LYS A 224 -3.34 4.04 28.44
C LYS A 224 -3.01 2.62 27.99
N GLU A 225 -3.60 2.18 26.89
CA GLU A 225 -3.37 0.86 26.28
C GLU A 225 -3.44 0.97 24.76
N ILE A 226 -2.46 0.38 24.07
CA ILE A 226 -2.44 0.19 22.62
C ILE A 226 -2.53 -1.32 22.37
N ILE A 227 -3.43 -1.73 21.50
CA ILE A 227 -3.62 -3.13 21.10
C ILE A 227 -3.45 -3.21 19.60
N HIS A 228 -2.41 -3.91 19.14
CA HIS A 228 -2.22 -4.25 17.74
C HIS A 228 -2.74 -5.68 17.51
N ASP A 229 -3.80 -5.79 16.73
CA ASP A 229 -4.41 -7.04 16.31
C ASP A 229 -3.98 -7.33 14.87
N LYS A 230 -2.98 -8.20 14.71
CA LYS A 230 -2.43 -8.58 13.39
C LYS A 230 -3.43 -9.40 12.55
N GLU A 231 -4.44 -10.03 13.16
CA GLU A 231 -5.45 -10.79 12.44
C GLU A 231 -6.49 -9.87 11.79
N LYS A 232 -6.99 -8.90 12.56
CA LYS A 232 -7.90 -7.85 12.06
C LYS A 232 -7.16 -6.76 11.29
N ARG A 233 -5.83 -6.74 11.40
CA ARG A 233 -4.97 -5.69 10.83
C ARG A 233 -5.39 -4.30 11.31
N GLU A 234 -5.52 -4.15 12.65
CA GLU A 234 -5.98 -2.94 13.32
C GLU A 234 -5.13 -2.59 14.54
N ILE A 235 -4.95 -1.30 14.76
CA ILE A 235 -4.35 -0.76 15.99
C ILE A 235 -5.42 0.00 16.78
N HIS A 236 -5.75 -0.51 17.94
CA HIS A 236 -6.76 0.05 18.83
C HIS A 236 -6.12 0.80 20.00
N TYR A 237 -6.70 1.90 20.39
CA TYR A 237 -6.26 2.74 21.48
C TYR A 237 -7.38 2.89 22.51
N LYS A 238 -7.03 2.77 23.81
CA LYS A 238 -7.95 3.04 24.92
C LYS A 238 -7.49 4.26 25.71
N ASN A 239 -8.39 5.19 25.99
CA ASN A 239 -8.11 6.46 26.66
C ASN A 239 -6.94 7.19 25.98
N ALA A 240 -7.13 7.56 24.73
CA ALA A 240 -6.11 8.15 23.88
C ALA A 240 -6.21 9.68 23.85
N TRP A 241 -5.08 10.34 23.89
CA TRP A 241 -4.93 11.76 23.68
C TRP A 241 -4.13 12.02 22.41
N LEU A 242 -4.71 12.72 21.46
CA LEU A 242 -3.94 13.34 20.39
C LEU A 242 -3.18 14.53 20.97
N ARG A 243 -1.88 14.59 20.74
CA ARG A 243 -0.98 15.64 21.22
C ARG A 243 -0.32 16.31 20.03
N LEU A 244 -0.28 17.62 20.06
CA LEU A 244 0.50 18.45 19.16
C LEU A 244 1.61 19.12 19.98
N TYR A 245 2.87 18.89 19.61
CA TYR A 245 4.05 19.38 20.34
C TYR A 245 3.92 19.17 21.87
N ASN A 246 3.51 17.96 22.28
CA ASN A 246 3.25 17.57 23.67
C ASN A 246 1.99 18.17 24.34
N PHE A 247 1.26 19.09 23.72
CA PHE A 247 -0.01 19.57 24.26
C PHE A 247 -1.16 18.62 23.90
N PRO A 248 -1.96 18.15 24.85
CA PRO A 248 -3.14 17.33 24.57
C PRO A 248 -4.22 18.22 23.96
N VAL A 249 -4.64 17.90 22.72
CA VAL A 249 -5.65 18.70 21.98
C VAL A 249 -6.98 17.99 21.82
N LEU A 250 -6.97 16.65 21.77
CA LEU A 250 -8.20 15.88 21.56
C LEU A 250 -8.15 14.55 22.32
N TYR A 251 -9.25 14.22 23.01
CA TYR A 251 -9.40 12.97 23.75
C TYR A 251 -10.34 12.00 23.08
N PHE A 252 -9.91 10.74 22.98
CA PHE A 252 -10.71 9.63 22.48
C PHE A 252 -10.79 8.53 23.54
N PRO A 253 -11.98 8.21 24.05
CA PRO A 253 -12.16 7.07 24.97
C PRO A 253 -11.74 5.74 24.33
N LYS A 254 -12.12 5.57 23.07
CA LYS A 254 -11.71 4.48 22.19
C LYS A 254 -11.47 5.03 20.79
N PHE A 255 -10.40 4.61 20.17
CA PHE A 255 -10.02 4.98 18.81
C PHE A 255 -9.31 3.80 18.16
N PHE A 256 -9.44 3.63 16.86
CA PHE A 256 -8.66 2.67 16.11
C PHE A 256 -8.33 3.21 14.72
N HIS A 257 -7.27 2.71 14.15
CA HIS A 257 -6.94 2.89 12.73
C HIS A 257 -6.41 1.57 12.16
N PRO A 258 -6.46 1.41 10.82
CA PRO A 258 -5.88 0.24 10.17
C PRO A 258 -4.38 0.15 10.46
N ASP A 259 -3.90 -1.09 10.49
CA ASP A 259 -2.47 -1.40 10.44
C ASP A 259 -1.87 -0.85 9.13
N PRO A 260 -0.61 -0.38 9.14
CA PRO A 260 0.07 0.13 7.94
C PRO A 260 0.09 -0.80 6.73
N THR A 261 -0.04 -2.10 6.95
CA THR A 261 -0.06 -3.11 5.88
C THR A 261 -1.41 -3.22 5.16
N VAL A 262 -2.41 -2.42 5.57
CA VAL A 262 -3.75 -2.42 4.96
C VAL A 262 -3.84 -1.32 3.93
N ASP A 263 -3.95 -1.68 2.66
CA ASP A 263 -4.10 -0.71 1.57
C ASP A 263 -5.42 0.08 1.66
N ARG A 264 -6.52 -0.62 2.04
CA ARG A 264 -7.85 -0.02 2.08
C ARG A 264 -8.67 -0.59 3.26
N LYS A 265 -9.27 0.29 4.07
CA LYS A 265 -10.14 -0.11 5.18
C LYS A 265 -11.30 0.86 5.38
N SER A 266 -12.47 0.31 5.66
CA SER A 266 -13.65 1.09 6.02
C SER A 266 -13.44 1.85 7.34
N GLY A 267 -13.89 3.10 7.37
CA GLY A 267 -13.78 3.94 8.56
C GLY A 267 -14.16 5.40 8.31
N PHE A 268 -14.26 6.16 9.39
CA PHE A 268 -14.47 7.60 9.31
C PHE A 268 -13.23 8.30 8.76
N LEU A 269 -13.44 9.18 7.80
CA LEU A 269 -12.41 10.06 7.27
C LEU A 269 -12.32 11.34 8.12
N LYS A 270 -11.35 12.19 7.81
CA LYS A 270 -11.15 13.46 8.49
C LYS A 270 -12.41 14.32 8.41
N PRO A 271 -12.95 14.77 9.55
CA PRO A 271 -14.06 15.72 9.54
C PRO A 271 -13.61 17.09 9.05
N THR A 272 -14.53 17.82 8.42
CA THR A 272 -14.28 19.19 7.96
C THR A 272 -15.36 20.13 8.46
N PHE A 273 -14.94 21.38 8.70
CA PHE A 273 -15.83 22.49 9.05
C PHE A 273 -15.71 23.52 7.94
N SER A 274 -16.84 24.03 7.49
CA SER A 274 -16.87 25.09 6.51
C SER A 274 -17.96 26.12 6.85
N ASN A 275 -17.90 27.29 6.24
CA ASN A 275 -18.88 28.34 6.41
C ASN A 275 -19.34 28.86 5.06
N SER A 276 -20.63 28.98 4.88
CA SER A 276 -21.30 29.49 3.69
C SER A 276 -22.15 30.70 4.04
N LYS A 277 -22.18 31.72 3.17
CA LYS A 277 -23.05 32.87 3.37
C LYS A 277 -24.55 32.51 3.33
N LYS A 278 -24.91 31.44 2.61
CA LYS A 278 -26.31 31.03 2.38
C LYS A 278 -26.80 30.00 3.37
N LEU A 279 -25.96 29.03 3.73
CA LEU A 279 -26.32 27.86 4.56
C LEU A 279 -25.65 27.88 5.94
N GLY A 280 -24.97 28.98 6.28
CA GLY A 280 -24.27 29.14 7.55
C GLY A 280 -23.06 28.21 7.69
N SER A 281 -22.72 27.89 8.94
CA SER A 281 -21.63 26.96 9.26
C SER A 281 -22.06 25.53 9.00
N SER A 282 -21.13 24.70 8.55
CA SER A 282 -21.39 23.27 8.33
C SER A 282 -20.33 22.38 8.92
N PHE A 283 -20.77 21.22 9.38
CA PHE A 283 -19.94 20.09 9.81
C PHE A 283 -20.14 18.91 8.86
N THR A 284 -19.04 18.34 8.39
CA THR A 284 -19.03 17.20 7.46
C THR A 284 -18.23 16.08 8.08
N GLN A 285 -18.79 14.85 8.12
CA GLN A 285 -18.11 13.66 8.63
C GLN A 285 -18.19 12.52 7.61
N PRO A 286 -17.24 12.40 6.67
CA PRO A 286 -17.28 11.33 5.69
C PRO A 286 -17.00 9.97 6.34
N TYR A 287 -17.65 8.93 5.81
CA TYR A 287 -17.41 7.53 6.13
C TYR A 287 -17.10 6.76 4.84
N PHE A 288 -15.90 6.21 4.79
CA PHE A 288 -15.43 5.38 3.69
C PHE A 288 -15.76 3.92 3.95
N HIS A 289 -16.38 3.25 3.00
CA HIS A 289 -16.77 1.85 3.08
C HIS A 289 -16.15 1.04 1.93
N VAL A 290 -15.29 0.09 2.26
CA VAL A 290 -14.72 -0.87 1.30
C VAL A 290 -15.73 -1.98 1.08
N ILE A 291 -16.26 -2.09 -0.15
CA ILE A 291 -17.18 -3.16 -0.56
C ILE A 291 -16.38 -4.39 -0.99
N SER A 292 -15.33 -4.18 -1.79
CA SER A 292 -14.40 -5.21 -2.25
C SER A 292 -13.05 -4.57 -2.61
N ASN A 293 -12.09 -5.36 -3.07
CA ASN A 293 -10.77 -4.82 -3.45
C ASN A 293 -10.83 -3.78 -4.56
N ASN A 294 -11.85 -3.82 -5.38
CA ASN A 294 -12.03 -2.94 -6.55
C ASN A 294 -13.26 -2.04 -6.47
N LYS A 295 -13.99 -2.03 -5.33
CA LYS A 295 -15.21 -1.24 -5.14
C LYS A 295 -15.24 -0.59 -3.78
N ASP A 296 -15.66 0.65 -3.74
CA ASP A 296 -15.88 1.39 -2.49
C ASP A 296 -17.05 2.38 -2.59
N LEU A 297 -17.47 2.82 -1.42
CA LEU A 297 -18.53 3.78 -1.22
C LEU A 297 -18.09 4.79 -0.17
N THR A 298 -18.23 6.08 -0.44
CA THR A 298 -18.02 7.13 0.55
C THR A 298 -19.35 7.82 0.84
N LEU A 299 -19.82 7.74 2.08
CA LEU A 299 -20.99 8.47 2.56
C LEU A 299 -20.52 9.75 3.24
N THR A 300 -20.99 10.90 2.79
CA THR A 300 -20.57 12.21 3.27
C THR A 300 -21.76 13.02 3.77
N PRO A 301 -22.25 12.76 5.01
CA PRO A 301 -23.26 13.61 5.63
C PRO A 301 -22.67 14.98 5.96
N ARG A 302 -23.41 16.03 5.61
CA ARG A 302 -23.10 17.44 5.92
C ARG A 302 -24.29 18.04 6.67
N PHE A 303 -24.02 18.63 7.82
CA PHE A 303 -25.01 19.29 8.69
C PHE A 303 -24.76 20.79 8.66
N PHE A 304 -25.77 21.56 8.34
CA PHE A 304 -25.68 23.02 8.26
C PHE A 304 -26.40 23.66 9.45
N SER A 305 -25.94 24.84 9.88
CA SER A 305 -26.53 25.57 11.01
C SER A 305 -27.95 26.09 10.74
N GLU A 306 -28.33 26.23 9.46
CA GLU A 306 -29.67 26.66 9.04
C GLU A 306 -30.67 25.49 8.90
N ASN A 307 -30.46 24.40 9.66
CA ASN A 307 -31.30 23.20 9.67
C ASN A 307 -31.44 22.53 8.29
N ASP A 308 -30.39 22.57 7.50
CA ASP A 308 -30.29 21.88 6.21
C ASP A 308 -29.34 20.69 6.32
N TYR A 309 -29.67 19.60 5.67
CA TYR A 309 -28.91 18.35 5.68
C TYR A 309 -28.62 17.91 4.26
N LEU A 310 -27.38 17.57 3.97
CA LEU A 310 -26.96 17.01 2.70
C LEU A 310 -26.30 15.67 2.93
N LEU A 311 -26.79 14.61 2.29
CA LEU A 311 -26.10 13.34 2.18
C LEU A 311 -25.54 13.20 0.78
N GLN A 312 -24.22 13.29 0.64
CA GLN A 312 -23.51 12.99 -0.60
C GLN A 312 -22.97 11.57 -0.54
N THR A 313 -23.08 10.85 -1.64
CA THR A 313 -22.67 9.44 -1.76
C THR A 313 -21.84 9.28 -3.02
N GLU A 314 -20.58 8.89 -2.86
CA GLU A 314 -19.68 8.60 -3.95
C GLU A 314 -19.44 7.09 -4.02
N TYR A 315 -19.72 6.48 -5.16
CA TYR A 315 -19.44 5.09 -5.48
C TYR A 315 -18.32 5.02 -6.51
N ARG A 316 -17.33 4.16 -6.28
CA ARG A 316 -16.24 3.91 -7.23
C ARG A 316 -16.08 2.42 -7.46
N GLU A 317 -15.88 2.07 -8.72
CA GLU A 317 -15.61 0.71 -9.14
C GLU A 317 -14.51 0.71 -10.21
N GLU A 318 -13.48 -0.10 -10.02
CA GLU A 318 -12.38 -0.29 -10.94
C GLU A 318 -12.29 -1.76 -11.32
N ASN A 319 -12.53 -2.08 -12.58
CA ASN A 319 -12.41 -3.43 -13.12
C ASN A 319 -11.26 -3.47 -14.14
N LYS A 320 -10.89 -4.65 -14.60
CA LYS A 320 -9.86 -4.81 -15.63
C LYS A 320 -10.14 -4.00 -16.90
N ASN A 321 -11.42 -3.95 -17.30
CA ASN A 321 -11.88 -3.35 -18.56
C ASN A 321 -12.87 -2.21 -18.36
N SER A 322 -13.10 -1.75 -17.13
CA SER A 322 -13.98 -0.60 -16.90
C SER A 322 -13.66 0.11 -15.59
N SER A 323 -13.85 1.43 -15.58
CA SER A 323 -13.85 2.25 -14.38
C SER A 323 -15.15 3.06 -14.28
N HIS A 324 -15.68 3.19 -13.06
CA HIS A 324 -16.94 3.87 -12.82
C HIS A 324 -16.84 4.72 -11.56
N ILE A 325 -17.27 5.97 -11.66
CA ILE A 325 -17.46 6.89 -10.55
C ILE A 325 -18.87 7.43 -10.62
N ILE A 326 -19.64 7.28 -9.54
CA ILE A 326 -20.99 7.83 -9.42
C ILE A 326 -21.03 8.67 -8.16
N ASP A 327 -21.39 9.94 -8.30
CA ASP A 327 -21.60 10.89 -7.21
C ASP A 327 -23.08 11.31 -7.20
N PHE A 328 -23.75 10.99 -6.13
CA PHE A 328 -25.15 11.26 -5.92
C PHE A 328 -25.34 11.99 -4.61
N SER A 329 -26.24 12.98 -4.56
CA SER A 329 -26.62 13.56 -3.29
C SER A 329 -28.12 13.87 -3.21
N ILE A 330 -28.58 13.88 -1.96
CA ILE A 330 -29.93 14.29 -1.60
C ILE A 330 -29.84 15.26 -0.44
N ASN A 331 -30.58 16.35 -0.53
CA ASN A 331 -30.75 17.28 0.56
C ASN A 331 -32.16 17.13 1.18
N GLU A 332 -32.25 17.42 2.46
CA GLU A 332 -33.50 17.58 3.19
C GLU A 332 -33.45 18.93 3.92
N ASP A 333 -34.37 19.83 3.54
CA ASP A 333 -34.56 21.16 4.12
C ASP A 333 -35.84 21.14 4.95
N ASP A 334 -35.75 21.35 6.26
CA ASP A 334 -36.87 21.35 7.20
C ASP A 334 -37.89 22.44 6.91
N ASN A 335 -37.49 23.49 6.24
CA ASN A 335 -38.35 24.63 5.89
C ASN A 335 -39.17 24.42 4.59
N ASN A 336 -39.00 23.31 3.91
CA ASN A 336 -39.78 22.68 2.84
C ASN A 336 -40.51 23.56 1.82
N SER A 337 -39.99 24.75 1.51
CA SER A 337 -40.60 25.61 0.50
C SER A 337 -40.25 25.28 -0.95
N ASN A 338 -39.18 24.50 -1.20
CA ASN A 338 -38.64 24.25 -2.54
C ASN A 338 -38.44 22.77 -2.91
N GLY A 339 -38.96 21.83 -2.15
CA GLY A 339 -38.82 20.40 -2.42
C GLY A 339 -37.39 19.85 -2.21
N ARG A 340 -37.23 18.55 -2.30
CA ARG A 340 -35.94 17.86 -2.22
C ARG A 340 -35.05 18.26 -3.38
N LYS A 341 -33.81 18.65 -3.09
CA LYS A 341 -32.80 18.94 -4.10
C LYS A 341 -31.84 17.76 -4.20
N THR A 342 -31.50 17.39 -5.42
CA THR A 342 -30.64 16.23 -5.71
C THR A 342 -29.67 16.52 -6.82
N HIS A 343 -28.56 15.77 -6.87
CA HIS A 343 -27.77 15.65 -8.08
C HIS A 343 -27.45 14.19 -8.37
N LEU A 344 -27.13 13.91 -9.62
CA LEU A 344 -26.54 12.67 -10.10
C LEU A 344 -25.43 13.01 -11.09
N PHE A 345 -24.20 12.69 -10.74
CA PHE A 345 -23.04 12.78 -11.61
C PHE A 345 -22.45 11.40 -11.77
N SER A 346 -22.08 11.04 -12.98
CA SER A 346 -21.50 9.74 -13.28
C SER A 346 -20.46 9.87 -14.38
N ASN A 347 -19.35 9.20 -14.22
CA ASN A 347 -18.35 9.01 -15.25
C ASN A 347 -17.99 7.53 -15.33
N SER A 348 -18.15 6.95 -16.52
CA SER A 348 -17.88 5.53 -16.78
C SER A 348 -17.04 5.41 -18.03
N ASN A 349 -15.90 4.75 -17.89
CA ASN A 349 -15.01 4.38 -18.97
C ASN A 349 -15.02 2.86 -19.12
N ILE A 350 -15.24 2.36 -20.33
CA ILE A 350 -15.40 0.93 -20.63
C ILE A 350 -14.55 0.58 -21.85
N LYS A 351 -13.54 -0.26 -21.67
CA LYS A 351 -12.81 -0.87 -22.78
C LYS A 351 -13.69 -1.92 -23.44
N VAL A 352 -13.90 -1.76 -24.74
CA VAL A 352 -14.79 -2.62 -25.53
C VAL A 352 -13.96 -3.49 -26.46
N ASP A 353 -13.98 -4.79 -26.27
CA ASP A 353 -13.28 -5.71 -27.16
C ASP A 353 -14.05 -5.83 -28.48
N THR A 354 -13.50 -5.36 -29.58
CA THR A 354 -14.05 -5.47 -30.92
C THR A 354 -13.06 -6.18 -31.84
N LYS A 355 -13.58 -6.81 -32.91
CA LYS A 355 -12.73 -7.40 -33.94
C LYS A 355 -12.15 -6.37 -34.93
N LEU A 356 -12.70 -5.14 -34.90
CA LEU A 356 -12.37 -4.09 -35.87
C LEU A 356 -11.23 -3.21 -35.37
N PHE A 357 -11.12 -3.03 -34.05
CA PHE A 357 -10.12 -2.15 -33.41
C PHE A 357 -9.25 -2.96 -32.46
N GLU A 358 -7.97 -2.61 -32.39
CA GLU A 358 -7.02 -3.14 -31.40
C GLU A 358 -7.30 -2.56 -30.02
N GLU A 359 -7.63 -1.28 -30.02
CA GLU A 359 -8.07 -0.57 -28.83
C GLU A 359 -9.39 0.11 -29.09
N SER A 360 -10.36 -0.09 -28.22
CA SER A 360 -11.63 0.64 -28.28
C SER A 360 -12.22 0.89 -26.90
N GLU A 361 -12.85 2.05 -26.76
CA GLU A 361 -13.29 2.60 -25.50
C GLU A 361 -14.65 3.30 -25.64
N LEU A 362 -15.49 3.12 -24.63
CA LEU A 362 -16.77 3.79 -24.49
C LEU A 362 -16.76 4.63 -23.23
N ASP A 363 -16.85 5.95 -23.39
CA ASP A 363 -16.98 6.91 -22.30
C ASP A 363 -18.44 7.34 -22.17
N ILE A 364 -18.95 7.32 -20.94
CA ILE A 364 -20.30 7.80 -20.61
C ILE A 364 -20.18 8.77 -19.44
N ARG A 365 -20.58 10.03 -19.67
CA ARG A 365 -20.65 11.09 -18.67
C ARG A 365 -22.10 11.56 -18.52
N ILE A 366 -22.58 11.62 -17.28
CA ILE A 366 -23.92 12.08 -16.95
C ILE A 366 -23.81 13.11 -15.83
N GLU A 367 -24.36 14.29 -16.06
CA GLU A 367 -24.45 15.36 -15.06
C GLU A 367 -25.90 15.87 -15.00
N LYS A 368 -26.53 15.75 -13.84
CA LYS A 368 -27.89 16.21 -13.60
C LYS A 368 -28.04 16.82 -12.22
N VAL A 369 -28.70 17.96 -12.16
CA VAL A 369 -29.13 18.62 -10.91
C VAL A 369 -30.61 18.90 -10.94
N SER A 370 -31.26 18.91 -9.80
CA SER A 370 -32.69 19.23 -9.69
C SER A 370 -32.97 20.73 -9.64
N ASN A 371 -31.94 21.56 -9.39
CA ASN A 371 -32.08 23.01 -9.26
C ASN A 371 -30.79 23.71 -9.74
N ASP A 372 -30.94 24.81 -10.44
CA ASP A 372 -29.86 25.55 -11.09
C ASP A 372 -28.80 26.10 -10.13
N SER A 373 -29.20 26.43 -8.91
CA SER A 373 -28.26 26.95 -7.90
C SER A 373 -27.57 25.86 -7.08
N TYR A 374 -27.93 24.58 -7.26
CA TYR A 374 -27.54 23.49 -6.41
C TYR A 374 -26.01 23.33 -6.27
N ILE A 375 -25.28 23.36 -7.38
CA ILE A 375 -23.81 23.22 -7.39
C ILE A 375 -23.15 24.34 -6.57
N ASN A 376 -23.65 25.55 -6.71
CA ASN A 376 -23.12 26.72 -6.00
C ASN A 376 -23.52 26.71 -4.50
N ASP A 377 -24.79 26.38 -4.20
CA ASP A 377 -25.31 26.40 -2.83
C ASP A 377 -24.53 25.42 -1.93
N TYR A 378 -24.24 24.23 -2.43
CA TYR A 378 -23.53 23.18 -1.67
C TYR A 378 -22.03 23.12 -2.00
N SER A 379 -21.51 24.00 -2.87
CA SER A 379 -20.09 24.05 -3.28
C SER A 379 -19.59 22.71 -3.86
N LEU A 380 -20.43 22.03 -4.66
CA LEU A 380 -20.15 20.71 -5.20
C LEU A 380 -18.94 20.67 -6.13
N SER A 381 -18.66 21.74 -6.85
CA SER A 381 -17.43 21.86 -7.68
C SER A 381 -16.12 21.69 -6.90
N SER A 382 -16.15 21.75 -5.57
CA SER A 382 -14.99 21.51 -4.71
C SER A 382 -15.05 20.20 -3.93
N THR A 383 -16.18 19.48 -3.97
CA THR A 383 -16.43 18.27 -3.20
C THR A 383 -16.77 17.06 -4.08
N SER A 384 -17.24 17.27 -5.30
CA SER A 384 -17.48 16.21 -6.27
C SER A 384 -16.20 15.87 -7.05
N PRO A 385 -15.90 14.60 -7.31
CA PRO A 385 -14.78 14.19 -8.13
C PRO A 385 -15.04 14.35 -9.65
N ILE A 386 -16.27 14.70 -10.07
CA ILE A 386 -16.71 14.70 -11.46
C ILE A 386 -16.93 16.12 -11.97
N VAL A 387 -17.65 16.94 -11.22
CA VAL A 387 -18.08 18.27 -11.68
C VAL A 387 -16.99 19.32 -11.47
N GLU A 388 -16.55 19.93 -12.56
CA GLU A 388 -15.61 21.05 -12.57
C GLU A 388 -16.31 22.39 -12.82
N ASN A 389 -17.34 22.40 -13.65
CA ASN A 389 -18.05 23.62 -14.05
C ASN A 389 -19.24 23.92 -13.11
N LYS A 390 -19.43 25.18 -12.77
CA LYS A 390 -20.51 25.63 -11.89
C LYS A 390 -21.80 26.01 -12.60
N THR A 391 -21.75 26.17 -13.91
CA THR A 391 -22.82 26.76 -14.70
C THR A 391 -23.23 25.92 -15.92
N ILE A 392 -22.41 24.98 -16.32
CA ILE A 392 -22.67 24.11 -17.47
C ILE A 392 -22.57 22.66 -17.00
N LEU A 393 -23.60 21.87 -17.28
CA LEU A 393 -23.58 20.41 -17.10
C LEU A 393 -23.25 19.76 -18.45
N GLU A 394 -22.39 18.77 -18.41
CA GLU A 394 -21.89 18.05 -19.58
C GLU A 394 -22.38 16.60 -19.55
N ASN A 395 -23.11 16.21 -20.59
CA ASN A 395 -23.55 14.84 -20.78
C ASN A 395 -22.99 14.33 -22.10
N GLU A 396 -22.29 13.21 -22.07
CA GLU A 396 -21.59 12.68 -23.23
C GLU A 396 -21.69 11.15 -23.26
N ILE A 397 -21.87 10.64 -24.47
CA ILE A 397 -21.57 9.25 -24.81
C ILE A 397 -20.59 9.29 -25.96
N LYS A 398 -19.37 8.79 -25.74
CA LYS A 398 -18.32 8.80 -26.75
C LYS A 398 -17.77 7.39 -26.94
N PHE A 399 -17.66 6.98 -28.20
CA PHE A 399 -16.95 5.79 -28.60
C PHE A 399 -15.69 6.17 -29.37
N SER A 400 -14.56 5.63 -28.97
CA SER A 400 -13.27 5.76 -29.65
C SER A 400 -12.74 4.38 -30.02
N GLY A 401 -12.21 4.25 -31.23
CA GLY A 401 -11.63 3.00 -31.70
C GLY A 401 -10.38 3.26 -32.56
N LEU A 402 -9.34 2.49 -32.31
CA LEU A 402 -8.05 2.63 -32.97
C LEU A 402 -7.49 1.27 -33.36
N ASN A 403 -6.95 1.20 -34.58
CA ASN A 403 -6.02 0.17 -35.01
C ASN A 403 -4.91 0.81 -35.89
N GLU A 404 -3.98 0.02 -36.43
CA GLU A 404 -2.82 0.53 -37.17
C GLU A 404 -3.19 1.52 -38.29
N ASP A 405 -4.34 1.33 -38.96
CA ASP A 405 -4.71 2.06 -40.16
C ASP A 405 -6.07 2.78 -40.06
N LEU A 406 -6.80 2.61 -38.94
CA LEU A 406 -8.13 3.20 -38.76
C LEU A 406 -8.29 3.81 -37.36
N ALA A 407 -8.63 5.08 -37.30
CA ALA A 407 -9.09 5.75 -36.09
C ALA A 407 -10.54 6.23 -36.28
N LEU A 408 -11.38 5.99 -35.29
CA LEU A 408 -12.78 6.39 -35.23
C LEU A 408 -13.09 7.02 -33.89
N ASP A 409 -13.63 8.23 -33.90
CA ASP A 409 -14.31 8.85 -32.76
C ASP A 409 -15.75 9.16 -33.14
N LEU A 410 -16.67 8.84 -32.25
CA LEU A 410 -18.10 9.15 -32.41
C LEU A 410 -18.63 9.60 -31.05
N SER A 411 -19.24 10.80 -30.98
CA SER A 411 -19.87 11.29 -29.76
C SER A 411 -21.27 11.81 -29.96
N PHE A 412 -22.03 11.73 -28.87
CA PHE A 412 -23.28 12.41 -28.64
C PHE A 412 -23.16 13.24 -27.38
N GLU A 413 -23.33 14.56 -27.47
CA GLU A 413 -23.09 15.49 -26.40
C GLU A 413 -24.29 16.39 -26.15
N ILE A 414 -24.62 16.60 -24.88
CA ILE A 414 -25.63 17.57 -24.45
C ILE A 414 -25.03 18.46 -23.38
N PHE A 415 -24.96 19.75 -23.66
CA PHE A 415 -24.57 20.77 -22.68
C PHE A 415 -25.81 21.46 -22.14
N GLU A 416 -25.98 21.50 -20.81
CA GLU A 416 -27.06 22.21 -20.15
C GLU A 416 -26.50 23.44 -19.42
N THR A 417 -26.80 24.66 -19.87
CA THR A 417 -26.39 25.89 -19.20
C THR A 417 -27.42 26.26 -18.14
N LEU A 418 -27.01 26.16 -16.88
CA LEU A 418 -27.85 26.50 -15.73
C LEU A 418 -28.17 28.02 -15.71
N ASN A 419 -29.28 28.38 -15.07
CA ASN A 419 -29.78 29.78 -14.96
C ASN A 419 -30.13 30.44 -16.31
N ARG A 420 -30.40 29.66 -17.35
CA ARG A 420 -30.93 30.15 -18.63
C ARG A 420 -32.36 29.71 -18.87
N PRO A 421 -33.14 30.48 -19.65
CA PRO A 421 -34.46 30.07 -20.12
C PRO A 421 -34.37 28.74 -20.88
N ASN A 422 -35.45 27.97 -20.89
CA ASN A 422 -35.47 26.64 -21.55
C ASN A 422 -35.07 26.70 -23.04
N ASN A 423 -35.37 27.80 -23.73
CA ASN A 423 -35.05 27.97 -25.15
C ASN A 423 -33.54 28.03 -25.42
N ASP A 424 -32.77 28.60 -24.48
CA ASP A 424 -31.33 28.82 -24.64
C ASP A 424 -30.49 27.97 -23.69
N ARG A 425 -31.16 27.02 -23.01
CA ARG A 425 -30.58 26.22 -21.97
C ARG A 425 -29.73 25.07 -22.51
N TYR A 426 -30.18 24.44 -23.57
CA TYR A 426 -29.57 23.23 -24.09
C TYR A 426 -28.83 23.47 -25.40
N GLU A 427 -27.65 22.85 -25.46
CA GLU A 427 -26.89 22.68 -26.70
C GLU A 427 -26.75 21.17 -26.93
N ILE A 428 -27.13 20.73 -28.13
CA ILE A 428 -27.08 19.32 -28.51
C ILE A 428 -26.18 19.19 -29.72
N ILE A 429 -25.18 18.30 -29.61
CA ILE A 429 -24.25 17.98 -30.69
C ILE A 429 -24.42 16.51 -31.02
N TYR A 430 -24.92 16.22 -32.23
CA TYR A 430 -25.14 14.85 -32.68
C TYR A 430 -25.45 14.79 -34.18
N PRO A 431 -24.71 13.92 -34.94
CA PRO A 431 -23.48 13.27 -34.54
C PRO A 431 -22.31 14.27 -34.46
N ASN A 432 -21.33 13.95 -33.64
CA ASN A 432 -19.99 14.50 -33.72
C ASN A 432 -19.05 13.32 -34.00
N TYR A 433 -18.38 13.31 -35.15
CA TYR A 433 -17.55 12.16 -35.54
C TYR A 433 -16.25 12.58 -36.21
N SER A 434 -15.25 11.74 -36.07
CA SER A 434 -13.98 11.80 -36.83
C SER A 434 -13.57 10.39 -37.22
N ILE A 435 -13.30 10.20 -38.49
CA ILE A 435 -12.83 8.95 -39.07
C ILE A 435 -11.54 9.26 -39.83
N ASN A 436 -10.49 8.53 -39.54
CA ASN A 436 -9.23 8.58 -40.27
C ASN A 436 -8.83 7.17 -40.69
N LYS A 437 -8.67 6.95 -42.00
CA LYS A 437 -8.26 5.65 -42.57
C LYS A 437 -7.07 5.86 -43.49
N GLN A 438 -5.95 5.20 -43.18
CA GLN A 438 -4.81 5.11 -44.03
C GLN A 438 -4.85 3.84 -44.88
N ILE A 439 -4.62 3.97 -46.17
CA ILE A 439 -4.57 2.86 -47.12
C ILE A 439 -3.21 2.90 -47.81
N GLU A 440 -2.41 1.87 -47.56
CA GLU A 440 -1.12 1.70 -48.27
C GLU A 440 -1.35 1.15 -49.69
N ILE A 441 -0.71 1.78 -50.66
CA ILE A 441 -0.73 1.32 -52.07
C ILE A 441 0.56 0.55 -52.31
N LYS A 442 0.44 -0.71 -52.74
CA LYS A 442 1.61 -1.54 -53.10
C LYS A 442 2.13 -1.15 -54.46
N ASP A 443 2.83 -0.04 -54.55
CA ASP A 443 3.54 0.44 -55.74
C ASP A 443 5.05 0.58 -55.48
N ASN A 444 5.81 0.97 -56.51
CA ASN A 444 7.26 1.15 -56.40
C ASN A 444 7.65 2.44 -55.62
N PHE A 445 6.70 3.28 -55.25
CA PHE A 445 6.90 4.58 -54.60
C PHE A 445 6.41 4.58 -53.18
N PHE A 446 5.95 3.42 -52.63
CA PHE A 446 5.40 3.29 -51.29
C PHE A 446 4.34 4.39 -51.02
N SER A 447 3.38 4.45 -51.94
CA SER A 447 2.32 5.47 -51.87
C SER A 447 1.26 5.10 -50.85
N TYR A 448 0.62 6.10 -50.28
CA TYR A 448 -0.53 5.92 -49.39
C TYR A 448 -1.65 6.92 -49.67
N VAL A 449 -2.85 6.54 -49.27
CA VAL A 449 -4.03 7.39 -49.30
C VAL A 449 -4.54 7.53 -47.88
N ASP A 450 -4.59 8.75 -47.38
CA ASP A 450 -5.28 9.09 -46.13
C ASP A 450 -6.69 9.60 -46.46
N LEU A 451 -7.68 8.91 -45.88
CA LEU A 451 -9.08 9.31 -45.93
C LEU A 451 -9.45 9.85 -44.56
N THR A 452 -9.74 11.14 -44.48
CA THR A 452 -10.23 11.76 -43.26
C THR A 452 -11.63 12.31 -43.48
N SER A 453 -12.57 11.93 -42.61
CA SER A 453 -13.92 12.50 -42.60
C SER A 453 -14.28 12.91 -41.19
N SER A 454 -14.66 14.16 -41.00
CA SER A 454 -15.17 14.66 -39.73
C SER A 454 -16.46 15.44 -39.95
N GLY A 455 -17.36 15.34 -38.98
CA GLY A 455 -18.61 16.06 -39.08
C GLY A 455 -19.24 16.35 -37.72
N THR A 456 -19.85 17.52 -37.62
CA THR A 456 -20.54 17.97 -36.43
C THR A 456 -21.90 18.52 -36.81
N GLN A 457 -22.93 18.04 -36.17
CA GLN A 457 -24.27 18.64 -36.22
C GLN A 457 -24.61 19.22 -34.85
N ARG A 458 -24.91 20.51 -34.79
CA ARG A 458 -25.12 21.25 -33.56
C ARG A 458 -26.45 21.97 -33.59
N THR A 459 -27.23 21.86 -32.50
CA THR A 459 -28.45 22.62 -32.27
C THR A 459 -28.37 23.35 -30.95
N TYR A 460 -28.58 24.66 -30.93
CA TYR A 460 -28.43 25.49 -29.74
C TYR A 460 -29.24 26.80 -29.84
N SER A 461 -29.33 27.55 -28.77
CA SER A 461 -29.92 28.91 -28.65
C SER A 461 -31.10 29.15 -29.58
N THR A 462 -32.30 28.71 -29.15
CA THR A 462 -33.59 28.95 -29.78
C THR A 462 -33.62 28.66 -31.31
N ASN A 463 -33.48 27.43 -31.71
CA ASN A 463 -33.53 26.94 -33.07
C ASN A 463 -32.37 27.32 -34.00
N ILE A 464 -31.20 27.59 -33.50
CA ILE A 464 -30.01 27.65 -34.33
C ILE A 464 -29.54 26.22 -34.61
N TYR A 465 -29.39 25.91 -35.90
CA TYR A 465 -28.88 24.64 -36.38
C TYR A 465 -27.65 24.89 -37.24
N GLU A 466 -26.62 24.12 -37.03
CA GLU A 466 -25.37 24.15 -37.79
C GLU A 466 -24.93 22.72 -38.10
N LEU A 467 -24.66 22.45 -39.37
CA LEU A 467 -24.04 21.20 -39.84
C LEU A 467 -22.75 21.57 -40.56
N THR A 468 -21.67 20.91 -40.18
CA THR A 468 -20.40 20.99 -40.90
C THR A 468 -19.86 19.59 -41.10
N GLN A 469 -19.46 19.24 -42.30
CA GLN A 469 -18.81 17.99 -42.65
C GLN A 469 -17.58 18.30 -43.53
N VAL A 470 -16.45 17.73 -43.18
CA VAL A 470 -15.21 17.87 -43.94
C VAL A 470 -14.72 16.50 -44.33
N ASN A 471 -14.47 16.31 -45.60
CA ASN A 471 -13.91 15.09 -46.15
C ASN A 471 -12.61 15.42 -46.88
N ASP A 472 -11.52 14.80 -46.47
CA ASP A 472 -10.21 14.96 -47.05
C ASP A 472 -9.73 13.64 -47.64
N LEU A 473 -9.25 13.67 -48.86
CA LEU A 473 -8.54 12.59 -49.50
C LEU A 473 -7.15 13.08 -49.84
N LEU A 474 -6.15 12.58 -49.12
CA LEU A 474 -4.76 12.90 -49.36
C LEU A 474 -4.06 11.67 -49.96
N PHE A 475 -3.65 11.78 -51.22
CA PHE A 475 -2.69 10.83 -51.81
C PHE A 475 -1.29 11.36 -51.61
N SER A 476 -0.34 10.56 -51.19
CA SER A 476 1.05 10.95 -51.00
C SER A 476 2.00 9.78 -51.34
N THR A 477 3.13 10.08 -51.99
CA THR A 477 4.23 9.13 -52.14
C THR A 477 5.21 9.29 -51.00
N ASP A 478 5.98 8.23 -50.71
CA ASP A 478 7.18 8.41 -49.91
C ASP A 478 8.23 9.21 -50.68
N ASN A 479 9.27 9.64 -49.99
CA ASN A 479 10.37 10.34 -50.59
C ASN A 479 11.15 9.38 -51.53
N PHE A 480 11.28 9.70 -52.78
CA PHE A 480 12.09 8.93 -53.70
C PHE A 480 13.21 9.79 -54.34
N PHE A 481 14.35 9.16 -54.62
CA PHE A 481 15.48 9.82 -55.24
C PHE A 481 15.52 9.49 -56.70
N ASN A 482 15.63 10.50 -57.54
CA ASN A 482 15.85 10.30 -58.97
C ASN A 482 17.32 9.93 -59.24
N LYS A 483 17.64 9.54 -60.48
CA LYS A 483 19.01 9.16 -60.90
C LYS A 483 20.06 10.25 -60.70
N LEU A 484 19.63 11.52 -60.57
CA LEU A 484 20.48 12.69 -60.33
C LEU A 484 20.65 13.03 -58.86
N GLY A 485 20.08 12.22 -57.93
CA GLY A 485 20.18 12.44 -56.48
C GLY A 485 19.18 13.42 -55.89
N PHE A 486 18.25 13.95 -56.69
CA PHE A 486 17.19 14.83 -56.16
C PHE A 486 16.14 14.02 -55.38
N LYS A 487 15.78 14.51 -54.18
CA LYS A 487 14.71 14.00 -53.37
C LYS A 487 13.38 14.54 -53.87
N ASN A 488 12.47 13.68 -54.21
CA ASN A 488 11.15 14.02 -54.73
C ASN A 488 10.07 13.44 -53.84
N LYS A 489 8.95 14.15 -53.74
CA LYS A 489 7.70 13.70 -53.10
C LYS A 489 6.53 14.28 -53.88
N PHE A 490 5.55 13.46 -54.20
CA PHE A 490 4.30 13.91 -54.80
C PHE A 490 3.14 13.81 -53.80
N SER A 491 2.29 14.84 -53.69
CA SER A 491 1.10 14.84 -52.83
C SER A 491 -0.06 15.52 -53.56
N THR A 492 -1.25 14.94 -53.46
CA THR A 492 -2.50 15.53 -53.94
C THR A 492 -3.55 15.45 -52.85
N LEU A 493 -4.11 16.61 -52.50
CA LEU A 493 -5.22 16.76 -51.58
C LEU A 493 -6.49 17.12 -52.34
N ILE A 494 -7.56 16.38 -52.09
CA ILE A 494 -8.92 16.75 -52.42
C ILE A 494 -9.68 16.97 -51.13
N LYS A 495 -10.14 18.16 -50.87
CA LYS A 495 -10.92 18.52 -49.70
C LYS A 495 -12.35 18.87 -50.13
N ASN A 496 -13.35 18.23 -49.52
CA ASN A 496 -14.75 18.59 -49.66
C ASN A 496 -15.30 19.09 -48.33
N VAL A 497 -15.93 20.26 -48.36
CA VAL A 497 -16.57 20.85 -47.18
C VAL A 497 -18.06 21.01 -47.48
N ASN A 498 -18.89 20.37 -46.68
CA ASN A 498 -20.34 20.49 -46.73
C ASN A 498 -20.83 21.25 -45.50
N THR A 499 -21.66 22.25 -45.70
CA THR A 499 -22.25 23.02 -44.60
C THR A 499 -23.72 23.31 -44.81
N ASN A 500 -24.47 23.38 -43.73
CA ASN A 500 -25.85 23.80 -43.69
C ASN A 500 -26.13 24.55 -42.39
N GLY A 501 -26.76 25.71 -42.47
CA GLY A 501 -27.18 26.47 -41.30
C GLY A 501 -28.66 26.78 -41.33
N LYS A 502 -29.27 26.90 -40.17
CA LYS A 502 -30.59 27.47 -39.99
C LYS A 502 -30.54 28.47 -38.85
N ASN A 503 -30.93 29.70 -39.12
CA ASN A 503 -30.81 30.83 -38.17
C ASN A 503 -29.38 31.09 -37.67
N SER A 504 -28.36 30.54 -38.32
CA SER A 504 -26.95 30.75 -37.99
C SER A 504 -26.43 32.04 -38.56
N SER A 505 -25.62 32.74 -37.78
CA SER A 505 -24.84 33.88 -38.28
C SER A 505 -23.56 33.49 -39.03
N LYS A 506 -23.15 32.22 -38.89
CA LYS A 506 -21.89 31.68 -39.43
C LYS A 506 -22.08 30.92 -40.73
N LEU A 507 -23.17 30.18 -40.87
CA LEU A 507 -23.44 29.32 -42.00
C LEU A 507 -24.66 29.79 -42.77
N LYS A 508 -24.65 29.57 -44.11
CA LYS A 508 -25.79 29.90 -44.98
C LYS A 508 -26.98 28.97 -44.70
N ASN A 509 -28.18 29.52 -44.83
CA ASN A 509 -29.43 28.78 -44.65
C ASN A 509 -29.77 27.95 -45.92
N SER A 510 -28.84 27.15 -46.36
CA SER A 510 -28.97 26.17 -47.46
C SER A 510 -27.78 25.23 -47.47
N ASN A 511 -27.93 24.07 -48.09
CA ASN A 511 -26.84 23.15 -48.30
C ASN A 511 -25.76 23.81 -49.18
N GLN A 512 -24.54 23.91 -48.67
CA GLN A 512 -23.38 24.36 -49.42
C GLN A 512 -22.41 23.17 -49.52
N SER A 513 -21.79 23.01 -50.69
CA SER A 513 -20.73 22.02 -50.90
C SER A 513 -19.59 22.70 -51.68
N GLU A 514 -18.42 22.68 -51.11
CA GLU A 514 -17.23 23.28 -51.72
C GLU A 514 -16.16 22.18 -51.87
N ILE A 515 -15.48 22.19 -53.00
CA ILE A 515 -14.40 21.27 -53.30
C ILE A 515 -13.14 22.06 -53.63
N LEU A 516 -12.06 21.79 -52.92
CA LEU A 516 -10.73 22.31 -53.18
C LEU A 516 -9.81 21.12 -53.59
N SER A 517 -9.01 21.30 -54.63
CA SER A 517 -7.96 20.37 -55.00
C SER A 517 -6.62 21.08 -55.03
N LEU A 518 -5.60 20.44 -54.47
CA LEU A 518 -4.23 20.94 -54.44
C LEU A 518 -3.28 19.78 -54.75
N ALA A 519 -2.35 19.99 -55.70
CA ALA A 519 -1.29 19.08 -55.97
C ALA A 519 0.08 19.75 -55.74
N VAL A 520 0.99 19.06 -55.11
CA VAL A 520 2.36 19.52 -54.83
C VAL A 520 3.34 18.45 -55.23
N TYR A 521 4.39 18.90 -55.91
CA TYR A 521 5.49 18.02 -56.37
C TYR A 521 6.82 18.48 -55.76
#